data_e98aa22595ee6a621bb58d3f3591f1f9
#
_entry.id   e98aa22595ee6a621bb58d3f3591f1f9
#
_cell.length_a   1.000
_cell.length_b   1.000
_cell.length_c   1.000
_cell.angle_alpha   90.00
_cell.angle_beta   90.00
_cell.angle_gamma   90.00
#
_symmetry.space_group_name_H-M   'P 1'
#
loop_
_entity.id
_entity.type
_entity.pdbx_description
1 polymer ?
#
loop_
_entity_poly.entity_id
_entity_poly.type
_entity_poly.pdbx_seq_one_letter_code
_entity_poly.pdbx_strand_id
1 'polypeptide(L)'
;MTVDDQDARRIHRLPGDRKAAAVLSTWAAATDESTLDATYLDLSGADLSGTDLGLALFCPSVARGIRLREADLYRANLGWADMEGADLTRAVLVKAELTETILRAADLTGTNLGSAELYDVDARGACFRAARLNGASLLGNTRLEGADLTDVSVADTSFQATLDDETRVAGMSGTVFGPACINAPDGTRHELAGLALELWLTERGAAVHVLNSPAGTTTYYARIDEEFPRSHPSGVVRRRRAGRLVRDEAFTRNLRWEPTEYLRLYELGHNDTDHVEISQAEADAFVRRLLSRP
;
A
#
# COMPACT_ATOMS: atom_id res chain seq x y z
N MET A 1 -30.45 -18.47 -19.15
CA MET A 1 -29.79 -17.25 -19.58
C MET A 1 -30.60 -16.11 -18.99
N THR A 2 -30.11 -15.52 -17.92
CA THR A 2 -30.72 -14.35 -17.29
C THR A 2 -30.27 -13.11 -18.06
N VAL A 3 -31.06 -12.05 -18.06
CA VAL A 3 -30.86 -10.77 -18.78
C VAL A 3 -29.54 -10.07 -18.40
N ASP A 4 -28.86 -10.53 -17.35
CA ASP A 4 -27.59 -9.97 -16.83
C ASP A 4 -26.32 -10.38 -17.62
N ASP A 5 -26.36 -11.51 -18.36
CA ASP A 5 -25.17 -12.04 -19.05
C ASP A 5 -24.80 -11.27 -20.35
N GLN A 6 -25.73 -10.53 -20.93
CA GLN A 6 -25.45 -9.77 -22.16
C GLN A 6 -24.73 -8.43 -21.92
N ASP A 7 -24.75 -7.92 -20.68
CA ASP A 7 -24.04 -6.67 -20.31
C ASP A 7 -22.58 -6.92 -19.89
N ALA A 8 -22.19 -8.14 -19.58
CA ALA A 8 -20.87 -8.48 -19.05
C ALA A 8 -19.70 -8.23 -20.03
N ARG A 9 -19.97 -8.21 -21.35
CA ARG A 9 -18.95 -7.98 -22.41
C ARG A 9 -19.21 -6.71 -23.22
N ARG A 10 -19.59 -5.63 -22.54
CA ARG A 10 -19.95 -4.37 -23.20
C ARG A 10 -18.72 -3.56 -23.60
N ILE A 11 -18.51 -3.39 -24.91
CA ILE A 11 -17.47 -2.51 -25.45
C ILE A 11 -18.08 -1.15 -25.74
N HIS A 12 -17.61 -0.10 -25.06
CA HIS A 12 -18.08 1.27 -25.26
C HIS A 12 -17.37 1.95 -26.44
N ARG A 13 -16.09 1.55 -26.66
CA ARG A 13 -15.27 2.09 -27.73
C ARG A 13 -14.24 1.07 -28.18
N LEU A 14 -14.19 0.78 -29.46
CA LEU A 14 -13.14 -0.04 -30.06
C LEU A 14 -11.82 0.72 -30.18
N PRO A 15 -10.67 0.03 -30.14
CA PRO A 15 -9.36 0.64 -30.40
C PRO A 15 -9.22 1.05 -31.86
N GLY A 16 -8.22 1.88 -32.17
CA GLY A 16 -7.90 2.27 -33.54
C GLY A 16 -7.27 1.15 -34.38
N ASP A 17 -6.64 0.18 -33.74
CA ASP A 17 -6.05 -0.98 -34.39
C ASP A 17 -7.14 -1.93 -34.91
N ARG A 18 -7.09 -2.24 -36.20
CA ARG A 18 -8.12 -3.07 -36.86
C ARG A 18 -8.14 -4.51 -36.37
N LYS A 19 -6.96 -5.08 -36.06
CA LYS A 19 -6.85 -6.44 -35.58
C LYS A 19 -7.43 -6.54 -34.16
N ALA A 20 -7.07 -5.62 -33.28
CA ALA A 20 -7.61 -5.55 -31.94
C ALA A 20 -9.12 -5.31 -31.93
N ALA A 21 -9.61 -4.40 -32.76
CA ALA A 21 -11.04 -4.13 -32.92
C ALA A 21 -11.82 -5.37 -33.38
N ALA A 22 -11.26 -6.15 -34.32
CA ALA A 22 -11.87 -7.40 -34.78
C ALA A 22 -11.91 -8.46 -33.68
N VAL A 23 -10.81 -8.63 -32.93
CA VAL A 23 -10.73 -9.58 -31.81
C VAL A 23 -11.75 -9.22 -30.72
N LEU A 24 -11.79 -7.95 -30.30
CA LEU A 24 -12.75 -7.49 -29.28
C LEU A 24 -14.19 -7.68 -29.76
N SER A 25 -14.51 -7.34 -31.01
CA SER A 25 -15.86 -7.50 -31.55
C SER A 25 -16.28 -8.96 -31.59
N THR A 26 -15.37 -9.86 -31.97
CA THR A 26 -15.62 -11.30 -32.01
C THR A 26 -15.83 -11.85 -30.59
N TRP A 27 -14.97 -11.47 -29.66
CA TRP A 27 -15.10 -11.89 -28.26
C TRP A 27 -16.40 -11.37 -27.61
N ALA A 28 -16.76 -10.10 -27.85
CA ALA A 28 -17.98 -9.53 -27.30
C ALA A 28 -19.26 -10.18 -27.87
N ALA A 29 -19.21 -10.66 -29.10
CA ALA A 29 -20.33 -11.36 -29.74
C ALA A 29 -20.39 -12.85 -29.39
N ALA A 30 -19.34 -13.40 -28.77
CA ALA A 30 -19.32 -14.81 -28.37
C ALA A 30 -20.32 -15.07 -27.24
N THR A 31 -21.00 -16.21 -27.32
CA THR A 31 -22.02 -16.64 -26.34
C THR A 31 -21.51 -17.71 -25.38
N ASP A 32 -20.24 -18.05 -25.52
CA ASP A 32 -19.53 -18.98 -24.62
C ASP A 32 -18.83 -18.25 -23.48
N GLU A 33 -18.25 -18.98 -22.55
CA GLU A 33 -17.48 -18.45 -21.41
C GLU A 33 -16.01 -18.16 -21.77
N SER A 34 -15.70 -17.92 -23.07
CA SER A 34 -14.33 -17.66 -23.48
C SER A 34 -13.80 -16.36 -22.87
N THR A 35 -12.59 -16.41 -22.35
CA THR A 35 -11.87 -15.21 -21.85
C THR A 35 -11.28 -14.41 -23.00
N LEU A 36 -11.10 -13.10 -22.81
CA LEU A 36 -10.45 -12.26 -23.78
C LEU A 36 -8.95 -12.62 -23.88
N ASP A 37 -8.49 -12.96 -25.08
CA ASP A 37 -7.07 -13.01 -25.41
C ASP A 37 -6.69 -11.77 -26.22
N ALA A 38 -6.04 -10.81 -25.56
CA ALA A 38 -5.57 -9.57 -26.14
C ALA A 38 -4.04 -9.58 -26.33
N THR A 39 -3.42 -10.75 -26.29
CA THR A 39 -1.96 -10.93 -26.42
C THR A 39 -1.45 -10.35 -27.75
N TYR A 40 -0.41 -9.50 -27.67
CA TYR A 40 0.19 -8.80 -28.81
C TYR A 40 -0.76 -7.86 -29.58
N LEU A 41 -1.84 -7.39 -28.95
CA LEU A 41 -2.76 -6.43 -29.56
C LEU A 41 -2.44 -5.00 -29.13
N ASP A 42 -2.83 -4.04 -29.97
CA ASP A 42 -2.87 -2.62 -29.62
C ASP A 42 -4.31 -2.21 -29.28
N LEU A 43 -4.58 -2.11 -27.98
CA LEU A 43 -5.87 -1.72 -27.41
C LEU A 43 -5.92 -0.24 -27.05
N SER A 44 -4.94 0.56 -27.49
CA SER A 44 -4.83 1.96 -27.09
C SER A 44 -6.11 2.74 -27.34
N GLY A 45 -6.58 3.42 -26.29
CA GLY A 45 -7.79 4.24 -26.33
C GLY A 45 -9.10 3.46 -26.42
N ALA A 46 -9.10 2.13 -26.35
CA ALA A 46 -10.33 1.35 -26.20
C ALA A 46 -11.07 1.74 -24.90
N ASP A 47 -12.39 1.53 -24.90
CA ASP A 47 -13.20 1.71 -23.68
C ASP A 47 -13.95 0.41 -23.38
N LEU A 48 -13.46 -0.29 -22.36
CA LEU A 48 -13.97 -1.56 -21.84
C LEU A 48 -14.48 -1.37 -20.39
N SER A 49 -14.95 -0.17 -20.05
CA SER A 49 -15.43 0.14 -18.71
C SER A 49 -16.61 -0.73 -18.31
N GLY A 50 -16.63 -1.23 -17.06
CA GLY A 50 -17.67 -2.10 -16.52
C GLY A 50 -17.71 -3.50 -17.12
N THR A 51 -16.75 -3.88 -17.94
CA THR A 51 -16.71 -5.18 -18.62
C THR A 51 -16.12 -6.25 -17.71
N ASP A 52 -16.67 -7.47 -17.78
CA ASP A 52 -16.04 -8.65 -17.16
C ASP A 52 -14.87 -9.11 -18.03
N LEU A 53 -13.66 -8.93 -17.50
CA LEU A 53 -12.38 -9.30 -18.07
C LEU A 53 -11.65 -10.28 -17.15
N GLY A 54 -12.41 -11.01 -16.33
CA GLY A 54 -11.85 -12.03 -15.47
C GLY A 54 -11.02 -13.04 -16.26
N LEU A 55 -9.79 -13.33 -15.79
CA LEU A 55 -8.82 -14.21 -16.46
C LEU A 55 -8.35 -13.74 -17.85
N ALA A 56 -8.68 -12.53 -18.29
CA ALA A 56 -8.25 -12.01 -19.59
C ALA A 56 -6.71 -11.95 -19.69
N LEU A 57 -6.21 -12.13 -20.91
CA LEU A 57 -4.79 -12.10 -21.23
C LEU A 57 -4.44 -10.82 -21.98
N PHE A 58 -3.68 -9.92 -21.33
CA PHE A 58 -3.13 -8.70 -21.93
C PHE A 58 -1.60 -8.79 -22.09
N CYS A 59 -1.01 -9.93 -21.87
CA CYS A 59 0.42 -10.16 -21.75
C CYS A 59 1.05 -10.75 -23.02
N PRO A 60 1.99 -10.03 -23.70
CA PRO A 60 2.15 -8.59 -23.67
C PRO A 60 1.15 -7.89 -24.61
N SER A 61 0.79 -6.64 -24.30
CA SER A 61 -0.07 -5.82 -25.18
C SER A 61 0.29 -4.35 -25.06
N VAL A 62 -0.22 -3.52 -26.01
CA VAL A 62 -0.19 -2.07 -25.90
C VAL A 62 -1.61 -1.60 -25.59
N ALA A 63 -1.79 -0.94 -24.44
CA ALA A 63 -3.11 -0.52 -23.97
C ALA A 63 -3.06 0.92 -23.39
N ARG A 64 -2.32 1.81 -24.08
CA ARG A 64 -2.15 3.20 -23.63
C ARG A 64 -3.47 3.96 -23.63
N GLY A 65 -3.76 4.61 -22.50
CA GLY A 65 -5.00 5.36 -22.34
C GLY A 65 -6.27 4.52 -22.49
N ILE A 66 -6.18 3.20 -22.31
CA ILE A 66 -7.35 2.32 -22.24
C ILE A 66 -8.23 2.71 -21.07
N ARG A 67 -9.55 2.61 -21.24
CA ARG A 67 -10.51 2.79 -20.15
C ARG A 67 -11.02 1.46 -19.67
N LEU A 68 -10.82 1.21 -18.39
CA LEU A 68 -11.18 -0.01 -17.65
C LEU A 68 -11.89 0.36 -16.34
N ARG A 69 -12.61 1.49 -16.31
CA ARG A 69 -13.33 1.94 -15.13
C ARG A 69 -14.33 0.89 -14.69
N GLU A 70 -14.27 0.51 -13.40
CA GLU A 70 -15.20 -0.48 -12.83
C GLU A 70 -15.18 -1.86 -13.54
N ALA A 71 -14.18 -2.13 -14.39
CA ALA A 71 -14.01 -3.43 -15.03
C ALA A 71 -13.60 -4.48 -14.00
N ASP A 72 -14.08 -5.71 -14.19
CA ASP A 72 -13.61 -6.86 -13.42
C ASP A 72 -12.43 -7.53 -14.14
N LEU A 73 -11.24 -7.39 -13.57
CA LEU A 73 -9.97 -7.96 -14.01
C LEU A 73 -9.47 -9.02 -13.01
N TYR A 74 -10.40 -9.70 -12.33
CA TYR A 74 -10.05 -10.75 -11.38
C TYR A 74 -9.16 -11.81 -12.03
N ARG A 75 -7.93 -11.98 -11.48
CA ARG A 75 -6.90 -12.90 -11.99
C ARG A 75 -6.51 -12.67 -13.46
N ALA A 76 -6.75 -11.49 -14.03
CA ALA A 76 -6.26 -11.16 -15.35
C ALA A 76 -4.73 -11.11 -15.37
N ASN A 77 -4.13 -11.49 -16.48
CA ASN A 77 -2.70 -11.34 -16.72
C ASN A 77 -2.43 -10.07 -17.54
N LEU A 78 -1.86 -9.06 -16.87
CA LEU A 78 -1.48 -7.77 -17.43
C LEU A 78 0.06 -7.63 -17.57
N GLY A 79 0.80 -8.72 -17.35
CA GLY A 79 2.25 -8.70 -17.39
C GLY A 79 2.79 -8.14 -18.70
N TRP A 80 3.86 -7.35 -18.65
CA TRP A 80 4.49 -6.65 -19.79
C TRP A 80 3.53 -5.78 -20.62
N ALA A 81 2.32 -5.49 -20.15
CA ALA A 81 1.41 -4.59 -20.83
C ALA A 81 1.85 -3.13 -20.68
N ASP A 82 1.79 -2.37 -21.76
CA ASP A 82 1.98 -0.92 -21.71
C ASP A 82 0.62 -0.24 -21.54
N MET A 83 0.32 0.12 -20.30
CA MET A 83 -0.92 0.74 -19.85
C MET A 83 -0.69 2.20 -19.40
N GLU A 84 0.29 2.89 -20.00
CA GLU A 84 0.54 4.30 -19.69
C GLU A 84 -0.72 5.14 -19.85
N GLY A 85 -1.06 5.91 -18.82
CA GLY A 85 -2.25 6.76 -18.78
C GLY A 85 -3.60 6.02 -18.79
N ALA A 86 -3.62 4.72 -18.50
CA ALA A 86 -4.87 3.94 -18.42
C ALA A 86 -5.78 4.45 -17.29
N ASP A 87 -7.10 4.39 -17.51
CA ASP A 87 -8.11 4.67 -16.49
C ASP A 87 -8.64 3.34 -15.91
N LEU A 88 -8.12 2.98 -14.75
CA LEU A 88 -8.49 1.80 -13.95
C LEU A 88 -9.35 2.16 -12.74
N THR A 89 -9.96 3.35 -12.73
CA THR A 89 -10.75 3.83 -11.60
C THR A 89 -11.77 2.81 -11.15
N ARG A 90 -11.70 2.39 -9.87
CA ARG A 90 -12.59 1.39 -9.24
C ARG A 90 -12.58 0.00 -9.87
N ALA A 91 -11.63 -0.31 -10.75
CA ALA A 91 -11.51 -1.66 -11.30
C ALA A 91 -11.17 -2.69 -10.22
N VAL A 92 -11.52 -3.95 -10.46
CA VAL A 92 -11.24 -5.08 -9.59
C VAL A 92 -10.06 -5.87 -10.17
N LEU A 93 -8.87 -5.70 -9.61
CA LEU A 93 -7.63 -6.39 -9.99
C LEU A 93 -7.19 -7.42 -8.92
N VAL A 94 -8.15 -7.99 -8.23
CA VAL A 94 -7.85 -8.98 -7.19
C VAL A 94 -7.16 -10.19 -7.80
N LYS A 95 -5.95 -10.51 -7.27
CA LYS A 95 -5.08 -11.59 -7.76
C LYS A 95 -4.64 -11.42 -9.22
N ALA A 96 -4.69 -10.23 -9.78
CA ALA A 96 -4.15 -9.97 -11.11
C ALA A 96 -2.62 -10.01 -11.09
N GLU A 97 -2.04 -10.44 -12.20
CA GLU A 97 -0.61 -10.43 -12.45
C GLU A 97 -0.22 -9.17 -13.24
N LEU A 98 0.66 -8.35 -12.66
CA LEU A 98 1.13 -7.09 -13.26
C LEU A 98 2.66 -7.06 -13.41
N THR A 99 3.30 -8.21 -13.52
CA THR A 99 4.77 -8.28 -13.66
C THR A 99 5.24 -7.44 -14.85
N GLU A 100 6.20 -6.51 -14.61
CA GLU A 100 6.78 -5.61 -15.60
C GLU A 100 5.76 -4.74 -16.38
N THR A 101 4.58 -4.52 -15.81
CA THR A 101 3.54 -3.66 -16.41
C THR A 101 3.94 -2.19 -16.30
N ILE A 102 3.70 -1.42 -17.36
CA ILE A 102 3.87 0.04 -17.37
C ILE A 102 2.54 0.69 -17.02
N LEU A 103 2.48 1.33 -15.84
CA LEU A 103 1.32 2.06 -15.33
C LEU A 103 1.62 3.56 -15.13
N ARG A 104 2.61 4.12 -15.84
CA ARG A 104 2.96 5.53 -15.69
C ARG A 104 1.75 6.44 -15.92
N ALA A 105 1.53 7.37 -14.98
CA ALA A 105 0.42 8.31 -15.01
C ALA A 105 -0.98 7.66 -15.15
N ALA A 106 -1.12 6.37 -14.85
CA ALA A 106 -2.42 5.70 -14.84
C ALA A 106 -3.24 6.14 -13.62
N ASP A 107 -4.57 6.12 -13.76
CA ASP A 107 -5.51 6.39 -12.66
C ASP A 107 -6.06 5.07 -12.10
N LEU A 108 -5.58 4.70 -10.90
CA LEU A 108 -6.02 3.54 -10.14
C LEU A 108 -6.85 3.97 -8.91
N THR A 109 -7.51 5.13 -8.96
CA THR A 109 -8.30 5.63 -7.83
C THR A 109 -9.40 4.64 -7.45
N GLY A 110 -9.38 4.21 -6.17
CA GLY A 110 -10.35 3.26 -5.63
C GLY A 110 -10.24 1.83 -6.15
N THR A 111 -9.20 1.51 -6.92
CA THR A 111 -8.96 0.16 -7.47
C THR A 111 -8.73 -0.85 -6.36
N ASN A 112 -9.26 -2.05 -6.53
CA ASN A 112 -9.01 -3.17 -5.63
C ASN A 112 -7.91 -4.09 -6.19
N LEU A 113 -6.70 -3.98 -5.64
CA LEU A 113 -5.50 -4.75 -5.98
C LEU A 113 -5.19 -5.83 -4.92
N GLY A 114 -6.21 -6.31 -4.20
CA GLY A 114 -6.02 -7.31 -3.16
C GLY A 114 -5.30 -8.56 -3.67
N SER A 115 -4.18 -8.94 -3.05
CA SER A 115 -3.34 -10.07 -3.44
C SER A 115 -2.84 -10.02 -4.89
N ALA A 116 -2.76 -8.85 -5.52
CA ALA A 116 -2.19 -8.67 -6.85
C ALA A 116 -0.65 -8.76 -6.80
N GLU A 117 -0.05 -9.20 -7.89
CA GLU A 117 1.39 -9.32 -8.03
C GLU A 117 1.94 -8.15 -8.87
N LEU A 118 2.65 -7.22 -8.20
CA LEU A 118 3.25 -6.05 -8.81
C LEU A 118 4.79 -6.16 -8.77
N TYR A 119 5.32 -7.07 -9.55
CA TYR A 119 6.77 -7.29 -9.64
C TYR A 119 7.35 -6.43 -10.78
N ASP A 120 8.38 -5.61 -10.50
CA ASP A 120 9.05 -4.72 -11.47
C ASP A 120 8.11 -3.74 -12.20
N VAL A 121 7.00 -3.33 -11.59
CA VAL A 121 6.02 -2.40 -12.16
C VAL A 121 6.57 -0.98 -12.24
N ASP A 122 6.38 -0.30 -13.38
CA ASP A 122 6.65 1.13 -13.51
C ASP A 122 5.35 1.94 -13.35
N ALA A 123 5.06 2.38 -12.12
CA ALA A 123 3.88 3.17 -11.77
C ALA A 123 4.23 4.61 -11.37
N ARG A 124 5.27 5.18 -11.97
CA ARG A 124 5.67 6.56 -11.70
C ARG A 124 4.56 7.56 -12.05
N GLY A 125 4.28 8.46 -11.11
CA GLY A 125 3.23 9.47 -11.27
C GLY A 125 1.81 8.90 -11.34
N ALA A 126 1.59 7.62 -11.08
CA ALA A 126 0.27 7.02 -11.06
C ALA A 126 -0.54 7.45 -9.83
N CYS A 127 -1.88 7.48 -9.97
CA CYS A 127 -2.80 7.82 -8.90
C CYS A 127 -3.43 6.54 -8.31
N PHE A 128 -3.06 6.21 -7.06
CA PHE A 128 -3.63 5.10 -6.29
C PHE A 128 -4.58 5.56 -5.18
N ARG A 129 -5.12 6.78 -5.25
CA ARG A 129 -5.94 7.32 -4.16
C ARG A 129 -7.05 6.37 -3.75
N ALA A 130 -7.15 6.09 -2.43
CA ALA A 130 -8.13 5.17 -1.86
C ALA A 130 -8.11 3.74 -2.45
N ALA A 131 -7.03 3.34 -3.13
CA ALA A 131 -6.88 1.97 -3.61
C ALA A 131 -6.66 0.99 -2.46
N ARG A 132 -6.94 -0.29 -2.69
CA ARG A 132 -6.74 -1.38 -1.74
C ARG A 132 -5.63 -2.29 -2.25
N LEU A 133 -4.53 -2.35 -1.50
CA LEU A 133 -3.35 -3.16 -1.80
C LEU A 133 -3.15 -4.29 -0.77
N ASN A 134 -4.22 -4.68 -0.07
CA ASN A 134 -4.12 -5.66 1.01
C ASN A 134 -3.62 -7.02 0.49
N GLY A 135 -2.53 -7.52 1.05
CA GLY A 135 -1.88 -8.76 0.62
C GLY A 135 -1.19 -8.68 -0.75
N ALA A 136 -1.11 -7.50 -1.36
CA ALA A 136 -0.41 -7.33 -2.62
C ALA A 136 1.11 -7.46 -2.46
N SER A 137 1.79 -7.78 -3.55
CA SER A 137 3.25 -7.94 -3.59
C SER A 137 3.87 -6.91 -4.51
N LEU A 138 4.37 -5.79 -3.94
CA LEU A 138 5.16 -4.78 -4.64
C LEU A 138 6.64 -5.14 -4.47
N LEU A 139 7.19 -5.88 -5.39
CA LEU A 139 8.54 -6.45 -5.28
C LEU A 139 9.43 -6.03 -6.46
N GLY A 140 10.71 -6.40 -6.38
CA GLY A 140 11.68 -6.12 -7.42
C GLY A 140 12.01 -4.62 -7.52
N ASN A 141 11.95 -4.08 -8.73
CA ASN A 141 12.18 -2.66 -9.00
C ASN A 141 10.86 -1.89 -9.19
N THR A 142 9.81 -2.25 -8.45
CA THR A 142 8.54 -1.53 -8.52
C THR A 142 8.74 -0.05 -8.19
N ARG A 143 8.32 0.83 -9.09
CA ARG A 143 8.60 2.26 -9.09
C ARG A 143 7.34 3.06 -8.83
N LEU A 144 7.34 3.84 -7.75
CA LEU A 144 6.24 4.69 -7.30
C LEU A 144 6.65 6.16 -7.13
N GLU A 145 7.77 6.59 -7.74
CA GLU A 145 8.23 7.97 -7.65
C GLU A 145 7.16 8.92 -8.21
N GLY A 146 6.80 9.93 -7.44
CA GLY A 146 5.74 10.90 -7.75
C GLY A 146 4.32 10.33 -7.72
N ALA A 147 4.12 9.07 -7.34
CA ALA A 147 2.79 8.48 -7.25
C ALA A 147 1.96 9.04 -6.07
N ASP A 148 0.64 9.04 -6.23
CA ASP A 148 -0.30 9.45 -5.18
C ASP A 148 -0.92 8.21 -4.51
N LEU A 149 -0.42 7.86 -3.32
CA LEU A 149 -0.89 6.77 -2.45
C LEU A 149 -1.80 7.29 -1.32
N THR A 150 -2.41 8.47 -1.49
CA THR A 150 -3.30 9.05 -0.46
C THR A 150 -4.46 8.12 -0.15
N ASP A 151 -4.71 7.87 1.15
CA ASP A 151 -5.79 7.02 1.66
C ASP A 151 -5.73 5.55 1.21
N VAL A 152 -4.58 5.06 0.75
CA VAL A 152 -4.40 3.65 0.36
C VAL A 152 -4.44 2.75 1.59
N SER A 153 -5.13 1.61 1.48
CA SER A 153 -5.07 0.57 2.49
C SER A 153 -4.06 -0.52 2.13
N VAL A 154 -3.16 -0.83 3.08
CA VAL A 154 -2.10 -1.84 2.96
C VAL A 154 -2.13 -2.75 4.19
N ALA A 155 -2.70 -3.94 4.08
CA ALA A 155 -2.64 -4.94 5.13
C ALA A 155 -1.81 -6.12 4.65
N ASP A 156 -0.76 -6.46 5.38
CA ASP A 156 0.15 -7.57 5.04
C ASP A 156 0.72 -7.48 3.61
N THR A 157 1.04 -6.25 3.19
CA THR A 157 1.52 -5.94 1.84
C THR A 157 3.04 -6.00 1.80
N SER A 158 3.61 -6.77 0.87
CA SER A 158 5.04 -6.72 0.57
C SER A 158 5.36 -5.42 -0.17
N PHE A 159 6.21 -4.57 0.43
CA PHE A 159 6.41 -3.20 -0.02
C PHE A 159 7.90 -2.91 -0.26
N GLN A 160 8.46 -3.48 -1.33
CA GLN A 160 9.83 -3.23 -1.78
C GLN A 160 9.85 -2.27 -2.98
N ALA A 161 9.17 -1.14 -2.81
CA ALA A 161 9.02 -0.15 -3.87
C ALA A 161 10.06 0.97 -3.76
N THR A 162 10.31 1.66 -4.87
CA THR A 162 11.07 2.90 -4.92
C THR A 162 10.13 4.08 -4.85
N LEU A 163 10.38 4.97 -3.90
CA LEU A 163 9.64 6.19 -3.63
C LEU A 163 10.56 7.41 -3.74
N ASP A 164 10.00 8.60 -3.74
CA ASP A 164 10.73 9.87 -3.64
C ASP A 164 9.97 10.88 -2.76
N ASP A 165 10.49 12.10 -2.67
CA ASP A 165 9.84 13.16 -1.88
C ASP A 165 8.54 13.68 -2.49
N GLU A 166 8.28 13.41 -3.77
CA GLU A 166 7.02 13.76 -4.46
C GLU A 166 5.94 12.70 -4.26
N THR A 167 6.31 11.50 -3.80
CA THR A 167 5.36 10.42 -3.50
C THR A 167 4.48 10.80 -2.31
N ARG A 168 3.18 10.80 -2.50
CA ARG A 168 2.18 11.15 -1.47
C ARG A 168 1.67 9.92 -0.79
N VAL A 169 1.76 9.88 0.54
CA VAL A 169 1.32 8.73 1.36
C VAL A 169 0.36 9.15 2.49
N ALA A 170 -0.18 10.37 2.44
CA ALA A 170 -1.10 10.87 3.47
C ALA A 170 -2.33 9.97 3.61
N GLY A 171 -2.69 9.58 4.85
CA GLY A 171 -3.82 8.69 5.09
C GLY A 171 -3.60 7.21 4.72
N MET A 172 -2.46 6.86 4.09
CA MET A 172 -2.10 5.45 3.86
C MET A 172 -2.05 4.72 5.20
N SER A 173 -2.68 3.53 5.29
CA SER A 173 -2.85 2.85 6.58
C SER A 173 -2.77 1.33 6.48
N GLY A 174 -2.30 0.69 7.57
CA GLY A 174 -2.23 -0.76 7.69
C GLY A 174 -0.82 -1.28 8.01
N THR A 175 -0.45 -2.41 7.40
CA THR A 175 0.82 -3.10 7.64
C THR A 175 1.57 -3.40 6.35
N VAL A 176 2.88 -3.20 6.35
CA VAL A 176 3.74 -3.52 5.21
C VAL A 176 4.98 -4.30 5.64
N PHE A 177 5.51 -5.09 4.71
CA PHE A 177 6.84 -5.72 4.81
C PHE A 177 7.79 -4.94 3.91
N GLY A 178 8.76 -4.23 4.52
CA GLY A 178 9.83 -3.54 3.78
C GLY A 178 10.99 -4.47 3.42
N PRO A 179 12.13 -3.94 2.92
CA PRO A 179 12.49 -2.53 2.86
C PRO A 179 11.88 -1.79 1.66
N ALA A 180 11.90 -0.44 1.69
CA ALA A 180 11.64 0.41 0.53
C ALA A 180 12.88 1.26 0.21
N CYS A 181 13.01 1.66 -1.05
CA CYS A 181 14.06 2.57 -1.49
C CYS A 181 13.52 3.99 -1.64
N ILE A 182 14.26 4.97 -1.14
CA ILE A 182 13.90 6.37 -1.25
C ILE A 182 14.94 7.07 -2.14
N ASN A 183 14.50 7.65 -3.23
CA ASN A 183 15.31 8.52 -4.07
C ASN A 183 15.24 9.95 -3.50
N ALA A 184 16.36 10.45 -2.96
CA ALA A 184 16.44 11.80 -2.43
C ALA A 184 16.64 12.84 -3.56
N PRO A 185 16.29 14.12 -3.32
CA PRO A 185 16.44 15.19 -4.33
C PRO A 185 17.87 15.42 -4.80
N ASP A 186 18.86 15.06 -3.99
CA ASP A 186 20.29 15.15 -4.35
C ASP A 186 20.78 13.99 -5.25
N GLY A 187 19.86 13.08 -5.64
CA GLY A 187 20.15 11.91 -6.45
C GLY A 187 20.67 10.71 -5.66
N THR A 188 20.80 10.80 -4.35
CA THR A 188 21.18 9.66 -3.51
C THR A 188 19.99 8.70 -3.34
N ARG A 189 20.28 7.40 -3.21
CA ARG A 189 19.29 6.36 -2.97
C ARG A 189 19.51 5.74 -1.60
N HIS A 190 18.47 5.74 -0.78
CA HIS A 190 18.50 5.19 0.58
C HIS A 190 17.54 4.03 0.71
N GLU A 191 18.02 2.89 1.19
CA GLU A 191 17.15 1.80 1.59
C GLU A 191 16.70 2.03 3.03
N LEU A 192 15.39 2.10 3.24
CA LEU A 192 14.78 2.23 4.56
C LEU A 192 14.02 0.95 4.91
N ALA A 193 14.22 0.45 6.13
CA ALA A 193 13.54 -0.73 6.64
C ALA A 193 13.04 -0.51 8.07
N GLY A 194 12.05 -1.26 8.46
CA GLY A 194 11.52 -1.27 9.81
C GLY A 194 11.16 0.13 10.32
N LEU A 195 11.64 0.49 11.51
CA LEU A 195 11.32 1.78 12.12
C LEU A 195 11.73 2.98 11.25
N ALA A 196 12.82 2.89 10.48
CA ALA A 196 13.24 3.98 9.61
C ALA A 196 12.21 4.25 8.51
N LEU A 197 11.70 3.20 7.88
CA LEU A 197 10.64 3.31 6.88
C LEU A 197 9.32 3.77 7.52
N GLU A 198 8.96 3.22 8.69
CA GLU A 198 7.75 3.60 9.42
C GLU A 198 7.76 5.10 9.77
N LEU A 199 8.90 5.64 10.24
CA LEU A 199 9.03 7.06 10.54
C LEU A 199 8.93 7.92 9.28
N TRP A 200 9.61 7.55 8.20
CA TRP A 200 9.55 8.27 6.93
C TRP A 200 8.11 8.37 6.40
N LEU A 201 7.35 7.28 6.48
CA LEU A 201 5.94 7.23 6.09
C LEU A 201 5.07 8.08 7.04
N THR A 202 5.29 7.96 8.35
CA THR A 202 4.49 8.67 9.37
C THR A 202 4.68 10.19 9.30
N GLU A 203 5.90 10.67 9.06
CA GLU A 203 6.21 12.10 8.88
C GLU A 203 5.46 12.71 7.68
N ARG A 204 5.07 11.86 6.73
CA ARG A 204 4.29 12.23 5.54
C ARG A 204 2.78 11.94 5.67
N GLY A 205 2.33 11.67 6.91
CA GLY A 205 0.90 11.52 7.24
C GLY A 205 0.32 10.11 7.07
N ALA A 206 1.16 9.09 6.87
CA ALA A 206 0.70 7.70 6.84
C ALA A 206 0.55 7.13 8.27
N ALA A 207 -0.37 6.18 8.42
CA ALA A 207 -0.58 5.39 9.64
C ALA A 207 -0.24 3.91 9.39
N VAL A 208 0.98 3.66 8.92
CA VAL A 208 1.46 2.33 8.51
C VAL A 208 2.40 1.77 9.58
N HIS A 209 2.26 0.47 9.86
CA HIS A 209 3.21 -0.28 10.67
C HIS A 209 4.09 -1.15 9.77
N VAL A 210 5.42 -1.04 9.92
CA VAL A 210 6.38 -1.82 9.13
C VAL A 210 6.76 -3.09 9.90
N LEU A 211 6.39 -4.23 9.34
CA LEU A 211 6.71 -5.57 9.87
C LEU A 211 8.11 -6.01 9.44
N ASN A 212 8.71 -6.96 10.17
CA ASN A 212 10.06 -7.49 9.89
C ASN A 212 11.17 -6.42 9.89
N SER A 213 11.15 -5.54 10.89
CA SER A 213 12.29 -4.66 11.14
C SER A 213 13.52 -5.50 11.47
N PRO A 214 14.69 -5.31 10.84
CA PRO A 214 15.94 -5.75 11.44
C PRO A 214 16.04 -5.07 12.82
N ALA A 215 16.33 -5.86 13.83
CA ALA A 215 16.28 -5.56 15.26
C ALA A 215 16.49 -4.09 15.64
N GLY A 216 15.43 -3.32 15.67
CA GLY A 216 15.34 -2.14 16.48
C GLY A 216 15.13 -2.59 17.91
N THR A 217 15.83 -2.01 18.87
CA THR A 217 15.59 -2.29 20.28
C THR A 217 14.38 -1.48 20.75
N THR A 218 13.41 -2.16 21.36
CA THR A 218 12.34 -1.49 22.09
C THR A 218 12.61 -1.64 23.57
N THR A 219 12.77 -0.51 24.24
CA THR A 219 12.92 -0.45 25.71
C THR A 219 11.65 0.14 26.31
N TYR A 220 11.15 -0.47 27.36
CA TYR A 220 9.95 -0.01 28.04
C TYR A 220 10.31 0.62 29.39
N TYR A 221 9.59 1.67 29.75
CA TYR A 221 9.76 2.42 30.98
C TYR A 221 8.42 2.59 31.68
N ALA A 222 8.37 2.29 32.97
CA ALA A 222 7.24 2.61 33.83
C ALA A 222 7.46 3.97 34.47
N ARG A 223 6.48 4.87 34.37
CA ARG A 223 6.47 6.15 35.10
C ARG A 223 6.07 5.91 36.53
N ILE A 224 6.96 6.25 37.46
CA ILE A 224 6.83 5.97 38.89
C ILE A 224 6.94 7.26 39.70
N ASP A 225 6.27 7.29 40.83
CA ASP A 225 6.42 8.28 41.91
C ASP A 225 6.00 7.65 43.26
N GLU A 226 5.87 8.44 44.29
CA GLU A 226 5.49 7.96 45.65
C GLU A 226 4.10 7.32 45.67
N GLU A 227 3.15 7.79 44.84
CA GLU A 227 1.78 7.25 44.76
C GLU A 227 1.68 6.09 43.77
N PHE A 228 2.57 6.05 42.78
CA PHE A 228 2.55 5.06 41.69
C PHE A 228 3.87 4.28 41.61
N PRO A 229 4.05 3.26 42.46
CA PRO A 229 5.26 2.43 42.45
C PRO A 229 5.31 1.54 41.18
N ARG A 230 6.46 0.91 40.92
CA ARG A 230 6.70 0.01 39.78
C ARG A 230 5.59 -1.03 39.56
N SER A 231 5.01 -1.56 40.64
CA SER A 231 3.91 -2.54 40.56
C SER A 231 2.60 -1.97 40.01
N HIS A 232 2.39 -0.65 40.13
CA HIS A 232 1.20 0.08 39.70
C HIS A 232 1.58 1.44 39.12
N PRO A 233 2.34 1.47 38.00
CA PRO A 233 2.86 2.72 37.47
C PRO A 233 1.72 3.65 36.95
N SER A 234 1.97 4.95 36.96
CA SER A 234 1.06 5.98 36.44
C SER A 234 0.94 5.94 34.92
N GLY A 235 1.93 5.38 34.23
CA GLY A 235 1.95 5.23 32.79
C GLY A 235 3.11 4.36 32.30
N VAL A 236 3.06 3.96 31.06
CA VAL A 236 4.14 3.23 30.38
C VAL A 236 4.55 3.98 29.13
N VAL A 237 5.85 4.11 28.95
CA VAL A 237 6.49 4.70 27.77
C VAL A 237 7.36 3.61 27.13
N ARG A 238 7.40 3.57 25.82
CA ARG A 238 8.36 2.76 25.06
C ARG A 238 9.28 3.65 24.23
N ARG A 239 10.55 3.31 24.20
CA ARG A 239 11.54 3.90 23.31
C ARG A 239 11.92 2.88 22.25
N ARG A 240 11.69 3.21 21.00
CA ARG A 240 12.09 2.38 19.85
C ARG A 240 13.31 3.01 19.20
N ARG A 241 14.35 2.21 18.97
CA ARG A 241 15.59 2.67 18.33
C ARG A 241 15.91 1.82 17.11
N ALA A 242 16.25 2.49 16.00
CA ALA A 242 16.79 1.86 14.79
C ALA A 242 17.96 2.70 14.28
N GLY A 243 19.17 2.26 14.50
CA GLY A 243 20.38 3.06 14.24
C GLY A 243 20.38 4.37 15.03
N ARG A 244 20.40 5.51 14.33
CA ARG A 244 20.36 6.85 14.96
C ARG A 244 18.94 7.36 15.23
N LEU A 245 17.93 6.68 14.70
CA LEU A 245 16.53 7.07 14.90
C LEU A 245 16.03 6.60 16.25
N VAL A 246 15.36 7.50 16.95
CA VAL A 246 14.75 7.24 18.26
C VAL A 246 13.31 7.76 18.20
N ARG A 247 12.36 6.93 18.62
CA ARG A 247 10.96 7.31 18.78
C ARG A 247 10.48 6.90 20.16
N ASP A 248 9.97 7.88 20.90
CA ASP A 248 9.35 7.67 22.21
C ASP A 248 7.83 7.73 22.08
N GLU A 249 7.12 6.76 22.67
CA GLU A 249 5.67 6.66 22.63
C GLU A 249 5.13 6.28 24.01
N ALA A 250 4.06 6.96 24.44
CA ALA A 250 3.34 6.62 25.67
C ALA A 250 2.05 5.88 25.33
N PHE A 251 1.67 4.89 26.15
CA PHE A 251 0.34 4.30 26.08
C PHE A 251 -0.65 5.22 26.78
N THR A 252 -1.59 5.78 26.00
CA THR A 252 -2.45 6.88 26.44
C THR A 252 -3.86 6.40 26.84
N ARG A 253 -4.66 7.33 27.35
CA ARG A 253 -6.10 7.12 27.64
C ARG A 253 -6.93 6.79 26.38
N ASN A 254 -6.40 7.07 25.19
CA ASN A 254 -7.01 6.68 23.91
C ASN A 254 -6.79 5.19 23.58
N LEU A 255 -6.23 4.41 24.51
CA LEU A 255 -5.96 2.98 24.40
C LEU A 255 -5.03 2.63 23.24
N ARG A 256 -4.09 3.52 22.93
CA ARG A 256 -3.07 3.34 21.87
C ARG A 256 -1.74 3.97 22.26
N TRP A 257 -0.69 3.57 21.55
CA TRP A 257 0.62 4.18 21.66
C TRP A 257 0.62 5.50 20.87
N GLU A 258 0.98 6.59 21.50
CA GLU A 258 1.03 7.93 20.91
C GLU A 258 2.41 8.55 21.15
N PRO A 259 2.93 9.36 20.20
CA PRO A 259 4.22 10.03 20.36
C PRO A 259 4.28 10.84 21.66
N THR A 260 5.44 10.85 22.30
CA THR A 260 5.66 11.58 23.56
C THR A 260 7.08 12.15 23.64
N GLU A 261 7.22 13.32 24.22
CA GLU A 261 8.51 13.92 24.57
C GLU A 261 8.98 13.56 26.00
N TYR A 262 8.26 12.66 26.69
CA TYR A 262 8.48 12.39 28.12
C TYR A 262 9.93 12.04 28.46
N LEU A 263 10.54 11.08 27.77
CA LEU A 263 11.91 10.66 28.04
C LEU A 263 12.94 11.72 27.66
N ARG A 264 12.70 12.45 26.57
CA ARG A 264 13.53 13.58 26.15
C ARG A 264 13.51 14.73 27.17
N LEU A 265 12.32 15.09 27.65
CA LEU A 265 12.17 16.13 28.68
C LEU A 265 12.83 15.71 29.99
N TYR A 266 12.76 14.44 30.36
CA TYR A 266 13.46 13.90 31.51
C TYR A 266 14.98 14.01 31.37
N GLU A 267 15.54 13.60 30.22
CA GLU A 267 16.96 13.71 29.89
C GLU A 267 17.47 15.17 29.93
N LEU A 268 16.59 16.13 29.64
CA LEU A 268 16.90 17.58 29.70
C LEU A 268 16.65 18.19 31.11
N GLY A 269 16.19 17.40 32.08
CA GLY A 269 15.90 17.90 33.43
C GLY A 269 14.61 18.72 33.54
N HIS A 270 13.70 18.58 32.60
CA HIS A 270 12.43 19.31 32.56
C HIS A 270 11.22 18.46 33.02
N ASN A 271 11.46 17.29 33.60
CA ASN A 271 10.40 16.37 34.01
C ASN A 271 10.67 15.86 35.43
N ASP A 272 9.75 16.10 36.35
CA ASP A 272 9.88 15.76 37.78
C ASP A 272 9.41 14.32 38.11
N THR A 273 8.81 13.62 37.14
CA THR A 273 8.32 12.26 37.32
C THR A 273 9.44 11.26 36.97
N ASP A 274 9.77 10.41 37.89
CA ASP A 274 10.80 9.39 37.71
C ASP A 274 10.30 8.24 36.81
N HIS A 275 11.23 7.44 36.27
CA HIS A 275 10.90 6.25 35.53
C HIS A 275 11.91 5.13 35.78
N VAL A 276 11.46 3.91 35.59
CA VAL A 276 12.28 2.71 35.70
C VAL A 276 12.11 1.84 34.49
N GLU A 277 13.19 1.27 34.00
CA GLU A 277 13.14 0.29 32.92
C GLU A 277 12.38 -0.97 33.38
N ILE A 278 11.46 -1.42 32.50
CA ILE A 278 10.62 -2.61 32.74
C ILE A 278 10.72 -3.58 31.56
N SER A 279 10.38 -4.83 31.81
CA SER A 279 10.27 -5.83 30.75
C SER A 279 9.05 -5.57 29.85
N GLN A 280 9.08 -6.10 28.63
CA GLN A 280 7.92 -6.10 27.75
C GLN A 280 6.69 -6.74 28.40
N ALA A 281 6.87 -7.84 29.15
CA ALA A 281 5.78 -8.53 29.84
C ALA A 281 5.08 -7.64 30.88
N GLU A 282 5.84 -6.80 31.61
CA GLU A 282 5.30 -5.83 32.58
C GLU A 282 4.53 -4.72 31.82
N ALA A 283 5.07 -4.22 30.70
CA ALA A 283 4.39 -3.23 29.86
C ALA A 283 3.08 -3.78 29.30
N ASP A 284 3.09 -5.00 28.76
CA ASP A 284 1.90 -5.67 28.24
C ASP A 284 0.84 -5.92 29.33
N ALA A 285 1.26 -6.22 30.55
CA ALA A 285 0.35 -6.37 31.68
C ALA A 285 -0.34 -5.03 32.03
N PHE A 286 0.39 -3.92 31.97
CA PHE A 286 -0.17 -2.59 32.15
C PHE A 286 -1.21 -2.27 31.07
N VAL A 287 -0.86 -2.50 29.81
CA VAL A 287 -1.74 -2.26 28.66
C VAL A 287 -3.03 -3.08 28.77
N ARG A 288 -2.92 -4.40 29.03
CA ARG A 288 -4.09 -5.27 29.24
C ARG A 288 -5.00 -4.78 30.36
N ARG A 289 -4.43 -4.30 31.46
CA ARG A 289 -5.20 -3.77 32.60
C ARG A 289 -5.99 -2.51 32.21
N LEU A 290 -5.45 -1.65 31.35
CA LEU A 290 -6.17 -0.47 30.86
C LEU A 290 -7.26 -0.85 29.87
N LEU A 291 -7.00 -1.79 28.96
CA LEU A 291 -7.96 -2.29 27.99
C LEU A 291 -9.15 -3.04 28.64
N SER A 292 -8.95 -3.60 29.85
CA SER A 292 -9.97 -4.34 30.58
C SER A 292 -10.83 -3.48 31.54
N ARG A 293 -10.58 -2.18 31.61
CA ARG A 293 -11.42 -1.27 32.40
C ARG A 293 -12.72 -1.00 31.64
N PRO A 294 -13.90 -1.17 32.30
CA PRO A 294 -15.21 -0.93 31.71
C PRO A 294 -15.45 0.53 31.36
#